data_922a0a07e627d07ae9adadac3845577d
#
_entry.id   922a0a07e627d07ae9adadac3845577d
#
_cell.length_a   1.000
_cell.length_b   1.000
_cell.length_c   1.000
_cell.angle_alpha   90.00
_cell.angle_beta   90.00
_cell.angle_gamma   90.00
#
_symmetry.space_group_name_H-M   'P 1'
#
loop_
_entity.id
_entity.type
_entity.pdbx_description
1 polymer ?
#
loop_
_entity_poly.entity_id
_entity_poly.type
_entity_poly.pdbx_seq_one_letter_code
_entity_poly.pdbx_strand_id
1 'polypeptide(L)'
;DMTPEGKGGWGAHALKGLKGNASYDKAQADVEHGKQKTYNGIHNDGQFDRYDKGDGPEYVTLGKFGPNIGIKEPEHVLRLNNVLNDLGLDSASAGGAIAWAMELYQRGIITQKETGGLDLAWGNYDAIEKLLFLTAKREGFGNVIADSTRAIEKGHYPAEAAQYRMSVKGLFQSDPHDARILKAFALGLSVATRGMDHLRNRVTLEINARVNDDPAFKTALYGGVVSAKPNAYEGKEFAVRKCENTFAVGDSVGMCRFYTKLFNSPTLPDTADFAEQVNTLTGTHLSATEMDEIGRNVTGIEHMLNFRLGLRAKDDTLPQRWFDEENTFGPFKGEKIDRTQFEQMKSRFYALTGLNTEGAPRLDWHEQLAKVITGFSVRVELPSDVPGAPEHAIVVDQPVANVIELRDALRRRLPEAGSALGDRNLNVAVNGEMVLSGENSTPLRNGDRVTVFPMIA
;
A
#
# COMPACT_ATOMS: atom_id res chain seq x y z
N ASP A 1 19.42 4.69 4.69
CA ASP A 1 19.81 6.08 4.58
C ASP A 1 20.04 6.45 3.13
N MET A 2 19.20 7.32 2.62
CA MET A 2 19.17 7.70 1.21
C MET A 2 19.97 8.98 0.93
N THR A 3 20.59 9.57 1.95
CA THR A 3 21.47 10.73 1.78
C THR A 3 22.91 10.29 1.64
N PRO A 4 23.73 10.97 0.79
CA PRO A 4 25.15 10.65 0.63
C PRO A 4 25.95 10.69 1.93
N GLU A 5 25.44 11.38 2.94
CA GLU A 5 26.14 11.62 4.20
C GLU A 5 25.72 10.68 5.32
N GLY A 6 24.72 9.79 5.10
CA GLY A 6 24.33 8.75 6.03
C GLY A 6 23.91 9.22 7.44
N LYS A 7 23.38 10.43 7.57
CA LYS A 7 23.10 11.05 8.87
C LYS A 7 21.61 11.27 9.10
N GLY A 8 21.04 10.45 9.95
CA GLY A 8 19.64 10.58 10.40
C GLY A 8 18.64 9.80 9.55
N GLY A 9 17.47 9.54 10.11
CA GLY A 9 16.36 8.94 9.37
C GLY A 9 15.97 9.83 8.20
N TRP A 10 15.58 9.21 7.12
CA TRP A 10 15.34 9.85 5.84
C TRP A 10 14.43 11.09 5.94
N GLY A 11 13.29 10.97 6.63
CA GLY A 11 12.36 12.09 6.80
C GLY A 11 12.91 13.21 7.68
N ALA A 12 13.60 12.87 8.77
CA ALA A 12 14.22 13.87 9.65
C ALA A 12 15.34 14.62 8.93
N HIS A 13 16.08 13.95 8.05
CA HIS A 13 17.18 14.55 7.31
C HIS A 13 16.68 15.43 6.17
N ALA A 14 15.67 14.98 5.43
CA ALA A 14 15.00 15.79 4.44
C ALA A 14 14.49 17.11 5.02
N LEU A 15 13.71 17.01 6.09
CA LEU A 15 13.16 18.18 6.75
C LEU A 15 14.23 19.07 7.38
N LYS A 16 15.29 18.47 7.98
CA LYS A 16 16.37 19.24 8.58
C LYS A 16 17.26 19.94 7.55
N GLY A 17 17.53 19.27 6.42
CA GLY A 17 18.28 19.86 5.32
C GLY A 17 17.53 21.00 4.63
N LEU A 18 16.23 20.80 4.37
CA LEU A 18 15.39 21.77 3.70
C LEU A 18 14.85 22.85 4.63
N LYS A 19 14.33 22.47 5.83
CA LYS A 19 13.80 23.44 6.81
C LYS A 19 14.85 24.26 7.54
N GLY A 20 16.11 23.83 7.58
CA GLY A 20 17.20 24.63 8.08
C GLY A 20 17.74 25.67 7.08
N ASN A 21 17.15 25.75 5.90
CA ASN A 21 17.47 26.73 4.89
C ASN A 21 16.48 27.90 5.00
N ALA A 22 16.98 29.08 5.37
CA ALA A 22 16.14 30.26 5.58
C ALA A 22 15.35 30.68 4.33
N SER A 23 15.89 30.43 3.13
CA SER A 23 15.20 30.71 1.87
C SER A 23 14.00 29.77 1.67
N TYR A 24 14.15 28.49 1.99
CA TYR A 24 13.07 27.52 1.94
C TYR A 24 11.95 27.84 2.95
N ASP A 25 12.31 28.08 4.21
CA ASP A 25 11.35 28.38 5.26
C ASP A 25 10.52 29.64 4.94
N LYS A 26 11.17 30.64 4.35
CA LYS A 26 10.49 31.85 3.90
C LYS A 26 9.54 31.57 2.71
N ALA A 27 10.03 30.87 1.69
CA ALA A 27 9.21 30.55 0.52
C ALA A 27 7.99 29.71 0.89
N GLN A 28 8.19 28.69 1.72
CA GLN A 28 7.11 27.83 2.23
C GLN A 28 6.08 28.63 3.04
N ALA A 29 6.54 29.45 3.98
CA ALA A 29 5.65 30.29 4.79
C ALA A 29 4.87 31.30 3.94
N ASP A 30 5.49 31.90 2.94
CA ASP A 30 4.84 32.86 2.04
C ASP A 30 3.76 32.18 1.18
N VAL A 31 4.01 30.94 0.72
CA VAL A 31 3.03 30.13 -0.04
C VAL A 31 1.88 29.70 0.85
N GLU A 32 2.15 29.08 2.00
CA GLU A 32 1.14 28.61 2.94
C GLU A 32 0.20 29.71 3.44
N HIS A 33 0.73 30.92 3.63
CA HIS A 33 -0.07 32.08 4.05
C HIS A 33 -0.64 32.89 2.87
N GLY A 34 -0.46 32.45 1.63
CA GLY A 34 -0.96 33.13 0.44
C GLY A 34 -0.34 34.51 0.18
N LYS A 35 0.79 34.81 0.83
CA LYS A 35 1.47 36.11 0.72
C LYS A 35 2.30 36.22 -0.53
N GLN A 36 2.91 35.10 -0.95
CA GLN A 36 3.73 35.01 -2.13
C GLN A 36 3.47 33.67 -2.83
N LYS A 37 3.24 33.74 -4.15
CA LYS A 37 3.00 32.55 -4.99
C LYS A 37 4.07 32.41 -6.07
N THR A 38 5.19 33.10 -5.93
CA THR A 38 6.25 33.14 -6.93
C THR A 38 7.60 32.93 -6.25
N TYR A 39 8.39 32.04 -6.78
CA TYR A 39 9.76 31.77 -6.36
C TYR A 39 10.73 32.48 -7.29
N ASN A 40 11.67 33.22 -6.72
CA ASN A 40 12.70 33.91 -7.49
C ASN A 40 13.98 33.08 -7.47
N GLY A 41 14.66 32.99 -8.58
CA GLY A 41 16.02 32.46 -8.65
C GLY A 41 16.21 31.13 -9.38
N ILE A 42 15.14 30.57 -9.94
CA ILE A 42 15.24 29.35 -10.76
C ILE A 42 15.72 29.69 -12.19
N HIS A 43 15.28 30.83 -12.72
CA HIS A 43 15.72 31.31 -14.05
C HIS A 43 16.72 32.46 -13.94
N ASN A 44 17.90 32.25 -14.48
CA ASN A 44 18.98 33.25 -14.51
C ASN A 44 18.68 34.46 -15.44
N ASP A 45 17.64 34.35 -16.25
CA ASP A 45 17.24 35.41 -17.20
C ASP A 45 16.16 36.35 -16.66
N GLY A 46 15.71 36.13 -15.43
CA GLY A 46 14.66 36.94 -14.78
C GLY A 46 13.26 36.72 -15.34
N GLN A 47 13.06 35.75 -16.23
CA GLN A 47 11.75 35.38 -16.71
C GLN A 47 11.10 34.34 -15.79
N PHE A 48 9.78 34.49 -15.54
CA PHE A 48 8.98 33.56 -14.78
C PHE A 48 8.00 32.86 -15.71
N ASP A 49 7.93 31.54 -15.58
CA ASP A 49 6.89 30.76 -16.22
C ASP A 49 5.76 30.36 -15.23
N ARG A 50 4.78 29.62 -15.74
CA ARG A 50 3.61 29.22 -14.93
C ARG A 50 3.96 28.30 -13.74
N TYR A 51 5.12 27.67 -13.76
CA TYR A 51 5.57 26.75 -12.70
C TYR A 51 6.28 27.47 -11.55
N ASP A 52 6.54 28.74 -11.67
CA ASP A 52 7.10 29.58 -10.61
C ASP A 52 6.03 30.08 -9.62
N LYS A 53 4.78 29.59 -9.79
CA LYS A 53 3.62 29.91 -8.93
C LYS A 53 2.89 28.64 -8.59
N GLY A 54 2.53 28.47 -7.32
CA GLY A 54 1.74 27.32 -6.87
C GLY A 54 1.60 27.25 -5.37
N ASP A 55 0.92 26.20 -4.95
CA ASP A 55 0.78 25.86 -3.53
C ASP A 55 2.06 25.23 -3.01
N GLY A 56 2.29 25.29 -1.69
CA GLY A 56 3.42 24.64 -1.05
C GLY A 56 3.32 23.12 -1.15
N PRO A 57 4.47 22.45 -1.31
CA PRO A 57 4.52 21.01 -1.37
C PRO A 57 4.15 20.38 -0.01
N GLU A 58 3.46 19.27 -0.04
CA GLU A 58 3.24 18.47 1.14
C GLU A 58 4.51 17.66 1.51
N TYR A 59 4.52 17.04 2.70
CA TYR A 59 5.68 16.36 3.25
C TYR A 59 6.27 15.28 2.34
N VAL A 60 5.42 14.45 1.72
CA VAL A 60 5.90 13.36 0.85
C VAL A 60 6.58 13.91 -0.40
N THR A 61 6.03 14.97 -1.00
CA THR A 61 6.65 15.63 -2.16
C THR A 61 8.02 16.20 -1.81
N LEU A 62 8.15 16.88 -0.65
CA LEU A 62 9.45 17.36 -0.16
C LEU A 62 10.47 16.24 -0.07
N GLY A 63 10.05 15.12 0.52
CA GLY A 63 10.90 13.95 0.67
C GLY A 63 11.29 13.32 -0.65
N LYS A 64 10.33 13.11 -1.55
CA LYS A 64 10.52 12.39 -2.81
C LYS A 64 11.27 13.18 -3.86
N PHE A 65 11.02 14.49 -3.96
CA PHE A 65 11.67 15.38 -4.93
C PHE A 65 12.80 16.20 -4.34
N GLY A 66 13.12 16.02 -3.08
CA GLY A 66 14.33 16.52 -2.44
C GLY A 66 15.35 15.39 -2.26
N PRO A 67 15.57 14.92 -1.01
CA PRO A 67 16.65 13.98 -0.68
C PRO A 67 16.55 12.63 -1.40
N ASN A 68 15.37 12.14 -1.72
CA ASN A 68 15.19 10.84 -2.38
C ASN A 68 15.84 10.77 -3.77
N ILE A 69 15.92 11.90 -4.46
CA ILE A 69 16.55 12.00 -5.79
C ILE A 69 17.76 12.95 -5.79
N GLY A 70 18.19 13.41 -4.61
CA GLY A 70 19.41 14.20 -4.42
C GLY A 70 19.29 15.67 -4.71
N ILE A 71 18.09 16.24 -4.89
CA ILE A 71 17.87 17.68 -5.04
C ILE A 71 18.09 18.38 -3.69
N LYS A 72 18.93 19.40 -3.66
CA LYS A 72 19.32 20.13 -2.44
C LYS A 72 18.72 21.52 -2.37
N GLU A 73 18.43 22.11 -3.49
CA GLU A 73 17.92 23.47 -3.64
C GLU A 73 16.40 23.46 -3.42
N PRO A 74 15.90 24.16 -2.39
CA PRO A 74 14.45 24.20 -2.08
C PRO A 74 13.62 24.72 -3.24
N GLU A 75 14.11 25.70 -3.96
CA GLU A 75 13.44 26.33 -5.10
C GLU A 75 13.15 25.30 -6.21
N HIS A 76 14.08 24.39 -6.47
CA HIS A 76 13.89 23.31 -7.43
C HIS A 76 12.78 22.34 -6.98
N VAL A 77 12.74 22.01 -5.67
CA VAL A 77 11.67 21.13 -5.13
C VAL A 77 10.30 21.79 -5.27
N LEU A 78 10.21 23.09 -4.95
CA LEU A 78 8.97 23.85 -5.06
C LEU A 78 8.47 23.91 -6.52
N ARG A 79 9.38 24.15 -7.46
CA ARG A 79 9.06 24.16 -8.89
C ARG A 79 8.63 22.78 -9.39
N LEU A 80 9.35 21.71 -9.03
CA LEU A 80 9.00 20.34 -9.41
C LEU A 80 7.62 19.93 -8.84
N ASN A 81 7.25 20.40 -7.64
CA ASN A 81 5.91 20.24 -7.11
C ASN A 81 4.83 20.85 -8.03
N ASN A 82 5.07 22.07 -8.51
CA ASN A 82 4.13 22.73 -9.40
C ASN A 82 4.04 22.03 -10.77
N VAL A 83 5.17 21.55 -11.30
CA VAL A 83 5.20 20.73 -12.52
C VAL A 83 4.41 19.45 -12.36
N LEU A 84 4.60 18.74 -11.24
CA LEU A 84 3.86 17.49 -10.95
C LEU A 84 2.36 17.73 -10.87
N ASN A 85 1.93 18.77 -10.15
CA ASN A 85 0.53 19.13 -10.01
C ASN A 85 -0.12 19.48 -11.36
N ASP A 86 0.57 20.28 -12.18
CA ASP A 86 0.07 20.66 -13.50
C ASP A 86 -0.02 19.46 -14.46
N LEU A 87 0.95 18.55 -14.40
CA LEU A 87 0.98 17.35 -15.23
C LEU A 87 0.06 16.21 -14.69
N GLY A 88 -0.50 16.36 -13.51
CA GLY A 88 -1.34 15.32 -12.86
C GLY A 88 -0.55 14.07 -12.48
N LEU A 89 0.72 14.21 -12.12
CA LEU A 89 1.59 13.11 -11.71
C LEU A 89 1.62 12.98 -10.19
N ASP A 90 1.44 11.74 -9.68
CA ASP A 90 1.62 11.43 -8.27
C ASP A 90 3.09 11.56 -7.86
N SER A 91 3.39 12.44 -6.90
CA SER A 91 4.76 12.72 -6.46
C SER A 91 5.45 11.52 -5.83
N ALA A 92 4.70 10.68 -5.08
CA ALA A 92 5.27 9.52 -4.44
C ALA A 92 5.73 8.47 -5.46
N SER A 93 4.87 8.15 -6.42
CA SER A 93 5.16 7.16 -7.47
C SER A 93 6.21 7.67 -8.46
N ALA A 94 6.09 8.92 -8.92
CA ALA A 94 7.06 9.51 -9.83
C ALA A 94 8.46 9.61 -9.20
N GLY A 95 8.54 10.12 -7.95
CA GLY A 95 9.81 10.19 -7.23
C GLY A 95 10.42 8.82 -6.94
N GLY A 96 9.58 7.81 -6.66
CA GLY A 96 10.02 6.43 -6.50
C GLY A 96 10.57 5.81 -7.78
N ALA A 97 9.89 6.01 -8.91
CA ALA A 97 10.31 5.51 -10.22
C ALA A 97 11.60 6.18 -10.70
N ILE A 98 11.72 7.50 -10.52
CA ILE A 98 12.93 8.25 -10.86
C ILE A 98 14.11 7.82 -9.98
N ALA A 99 13.93 7.70 -8.67
CA ALA A 99 14.99 7.24 -7.76
C ALA A 99 15.46 5.84 -8.12
N TRP A 100 14.55 4.93 -8.46
CA TRP A 100 14.91 3.59 -8.94
C TRP A 100 15.73 3.66 -10.24
N ALA A 101 15.30 4.46 -11.21
CA ALA A 101 16.07 4.66 -12.45
C ALA A 101 17.45 5.27 -12.19
N MET A 102 17.57 6.26 -11.29
CA MET A 102 18.85 6.86 -10.89
C MET A 102 19.79 5.84 -10.24
N GLU A 103 19.26 4.96 -9.38
CA GLU A 103 20.05 3.88 -8.79
C GLU A 103 20.53 2.88 -9.85
N LEU A 104 19.65 2.47 -10.77
CA LEU A 104 20.04 1.59 -11.87
C LEU A 104 21.11 2.24 -12.78
N TYR A 105 20.98 3.54 -13.01
CA TYR A 105 21.97 4.32 -13.77
C TYR A 105 23.31 4.41 -13.04
N GLN A 106 23.33 4.71 -11.76
CA GLN A 106 24.53 4.73 -10.93
C GLN A 106 25.26 3.38 -10.90
N ARG A 107 24.48 2.29 -10.92
CA ARG A 107 25.02 0.92 -10.93
C ARG A 107 25.46 0.44 -12.32
N GLY A 108 25.23 1.23 -13.36
CA GLY A 108 25.55 0.87 -14.74
C GLY A 108 24.62 -0.20 -15.34
N ILE A 109 23.49 -0.49 -14.68
CA ILE A 109 22.45 -1.42 -15.18
C ILE A 109 21.72 -0.80 -16.38
N ILE A 110 21.53 0.52 -16.34
CA ILE A 110 21.11 1.35 -17.48
C ILE A 110 22.14 2.46 -17.68
N THR A 111 22.23 2.97 -18.90
CA THR A 111 23.19 3.99 -19.30
C THR A 111 22.49 5.12 -20.07
N GLN A 112 23.23 6.11 -20.52
CA GLN A 112 22.69 7.17 -21.40
C GLN A 112 22.07 6.64 -22.71
N LYS A 113 22.43 5.44 -23.12
CA LYS A 113 21.83 4.80 -24.28
C LYS A 113 20.36 4.46 -24.02
N GLU A 114 20.07 3.83 -22.88
CA GLU A 114 18.70 3.47 -22.49
C GLU A 114 17.88 4.71 -22.12
N THR A 115 18.49 5.72 -21.48
CA THR A 115 17.80 6.96 -21.08
C THR A 115 17.58 7.96 -22.20
N GLY A 116 18.04 7.66 -23.44
CA GLY A 116 17.92 8.58 -24.56
C GLY A 116 18.78 9.84 -24.42
N GLY A 117 19.95 9.70 -23.78
CA GLY A 117 20.90 10.79 -23.56
C GLY A 117 20.66 11.60 -22.28
N LEU A 118 19.68 11.23 -21.44
CA LEU A 118 19.51 11.86 -20.13
C LEU A 118 20.58 11.37 -19.16
N ASP A 119 21.24 12.32 -18.50
CA ASP A 119 22.14 12.03 -17.39
C ASP A 119 21.36 11.93 -16.08
N LEU A 120 21.07 10.70 -15.64
CA LEU A 120 20.34 10.42 -14.42
C LEU A 120 21.24 10.39 -13.17
N ALA A 121 22.29 11.20 -13.12
CA ALA A 121 23.03 11.39 -11.89
C ALA A 121 22.15 12.00 -10.78
N TRP A 122 22.39 11.58 -9.53
CA TRP A 122 21.65 12.10 -8.38
C TRP A 122 21.74 13.64 -8.31
N GLY A 123 20.58 14.28 -8.16
CA GLY A 123 20.49 15.72 -8.06
C GLY A 123 20.52 16.48 -9.39
N ASN A 124 20.53 15.79 -10.52
CA ASN A 124 20.48 16.45 -11.82
C ASN A 124 19.07 16.99 -12.11
N TYR A 125 18.82 18.20 -11.62
CA TYR A 125 17.53 18.88 -11.71
C TYR A 125 17.00 18.98 -13.16
N ASP A 126 17.84 19.39 -14.12
CA ASP A 126 17.42 19.60 -15.51
C ASP A 126 16.94 18.29 -16.16
N ALA A 127 17.65 17.20 -15.89
CA ALA A 127 17.26 15.88 -16.37
C ALA A 127 15.94 15.43 -15.74
N ILE A 128 15.75 15.68 -14.44
CA ILE A 128 14.53 15.31 -13.69
C ILE A 128 13.34 16.10 -14.22
N GLU A 129 13.42 17.42 -14.32
CA GLU A 129 12.32 18.24 -14.83
C GLU A 129 11.92 17.81 -16.24
N LYS A 130 12.89 17.67 -17.15
CA LYS A 130 12.65 17.17 -18.51
C LYS A 130 11.97 15.80 -18.50
N LEU A 131 12.40 14.90 -17.59
CA LEU A 131 11.85 13.56 -17.49
C LEU A 131 10.38 13.56 -17.05
N LEU A 132 9.94 14.50 -16.20
CA LEU A 132 8.53 14.65 -15.84
C LEU A 132 7.66 14.97 -17.05
N PHE A 133 8.08 15.91 -17.90
CA PHE A 133 7.35 16.21 -19.14
C PHE A 133 7.31 15.03 -20.10
N LEU A 134 8.43 14.32 -20.26
CA LEU A 134 8.47 13.11 -21.08
C LEU A 134 7.56 12.01 -20.50
N THR A 135 7.50 11.89 -19.18
CA THR A 135 6.64 10.91 -18.47
C THR A 135 5.16 11.19 -18.75
N ALA A 136 4.72 12.44 -18.61
CA ALA A 136 3.34 12.82 -18.87
C ALA A 136 2.91 12.56 -20.32
N LYS A 137 3.84 12.75 -21.27
CA LYS A 137 3.62 12.49 -22.70
C LYS A 137 3.85 11.04 -23.13
N ARG A 138 4.43 10.21 -22.25
CA ARG A 138 4.89 8.85 -22.57
C ARG A 138 5.90 8.83 -23.74
N GLU A 139 6.82 9.77 -23.79
CA GLU A 139 7.85 9.89 -24.81
C GLU A 139 9.21 9.39 -24.32
N GLY A 140 9.96 8.66 -25.16
CA GLY A 140 11.31 8.19 -24.86
C GLY A 140 11.38 7.47 -23.50
N PHE A 141 12.36 7.83 -22.67
CA PHE A 141 12.54 7.26 -21.35
C PHE A 141 11.41 7.62 -20.38
N GLY A 142 10.66 8.68 -20.64
CA GLY A 142 9.45 9.01 -19.87
C GLY A 142 8.39 7.91 -19.92
N ASN A 143 8.31 7.12 -21.01
CA ASN A 143 7.43 5.97 -21.07
C ASN A 143 7.81 4.88 -20.06
N VAL A 144 9.11 4.69 -19.81
CA VAL A 144 9.62 3.74 -18.80
C VAL A 144 9.22 4.17 -17.40
N ILE A 145 9.37 5.45 -17.07
CA ILE A 145 8.96 6.02 -15.78
C ILE A 145 7.44 5.91 -15.61
N ALA A 146 6.67 6.17 -16.66
CA ALA A 146 5.20 6.05 -16.64
C ALA A 146 4.70 4.61 -16.47
N ASP A 147 5.45 3.60 -16.89
CA ASP A 147 5.17 2.19 -16.60
C ASP A 147 5.52 1.83 -15.15
N SER A 148 6.24 2.70 -14.45
CA SER A 148 6.44 2.65 -13.00
C SER A 148 7.02 1.30 -12.53
N THR A 149 6.41 0.66 -11.54
CA THR A 149 6.84 -0.63 -11.00
C THR A 149 6.76 -1.78 -12.01
N ARG A 150 6.03 -1.61 -13.11
CA ARG A 150 5.88 -2.61 -14.19
C ARG A 150 6.97 -2.54 -15.26
N ALA A 151 7.98 -1.68 -15.09
CA ALA A 151 9.02 -1.48 -16.09
C ALA A 151 9.79 -2.78 -16.44
N ILE A 152 9.93 -3.71 -15.48
CA ILE A 152 10.54 -5.04 -15.74
C ILE A 152 9.62 -5.90 -16.58
N GLU A 153 8.35 -6.03 -16.21
CA GLU A 153 7.33 -6.83 -16.90
C GLU A 153 7.07 -6.32 -18.33
N LYS A 154 7.35 -5.04 -18.55
CA LYS A 154 7.29 -4.40 -19.88
C LYS A 154 8.60 -4.53 -20.67
N GLY A 155 9.61 -5.14 -20.11
CA GLY A 155 10.91 -5.35 -20.78
C GLY A 155 11.80 -4.11 -20.85
N HIS A 156 11.52 -3.05 -20.07
CA HIS A 156 12.35 -1.85 -20.04
C HIS A 156 13.60 -2.04 -19.18
N TYR A 157 13.50 -2.82 -18.11
CA TYR A 157 14.60 -3.13 -17.20
C TYR A 157 14.86 -4.64 -17.14
N PRO A 158 16.10 -5.04 -16.93
CA PRO A 158 16.43 -6.45 -16.71
C PRO A 158 15.88 -6.96 -15.37
N ALA A 159 15.68 -8.27 -15.24
CA ALA A 159 15.11 -8.88 -14.04
C ALA A 159 15.87 -8.54 -12.75
N GLU A 160 17.19 -8.38 -12.83
CA GLU A 160 18.04 -8.01 -11.69
C GLU A 160 17.68 -6.63 -11.09
N ALA A 161 17.03 -5.74 -11.84
CA ALA A 161 16.58 -4.45 -11.35
C ALA A 161 15.54 -4.58 -10.23
N ALA A 162 14.85 -5.73 -10.13
CA ALA A 162 13.81 -5.98 -9.13
C ALA A 162 14.32 -5.83 -7.68
N GLN A 163 15.57 -6.22 -7.41
CA GLN A 163 16.16 -6.16 -6.07
C GLN A 163 16.27 -4.73 -5.52
N TYR A 164 16.32 -3.73 -6.40
CA TYR A 164 16.44 -2.30 -6.04
C TYR A 164 15.10 -1.57 -5.98
N ARG A 165 14.01 -2.24 -6.35
CA ARG A 165 12.67 -1.65 -6.39
C ARG A 165 12.06 -1.54 -4.99
N MET A 166 11.79 -0.31 -4.54
CA MET A 166 11.17 -0.01 -3.25
C MET A 166 9.64 0.08 -3.39
N SER A 167 9.00 -1.08 -3.59
CA SER A 167 7.55 -1.15 -3.82
C SER A 167 6.92 -2.42 -3.24
N VAL A 168 5.62 -2.34 -2.95
CA VAL A 168 4.76 -3.47 -2.57
C VAL A 168 3.49 -3.40 -3.40
N LYS A 169 3.02 -4.53 -3.94
CA LYS A 169 1.79 -4.63 -4.76
C LYS A 169 1.73 -3.59 -5.88
N GLY A 170 2.86 -3.30 -6.51
CA GLY A 170 2.91 -2.37 -7.63
C GLY A 170 2.88 -0.88 -7.26
N LEU A 171 2.95 -0.51 -5.99
CA LEU A 171 3.02 0.88 -5.52
C LEU A 171 4.37 1.15 -4.86
N PHE A 172 5.07 2.21 -5.29
CA PHE A 172 6.29 2.66 -4.63
C PHE A 172 6.00 3.17 -3.22
N GLN A 173 7.00 3.04 -2.34
CA GLN A 173 6.92 3.58 -0.99
C GLN A 173 6.56 5.08 -1.02
N SER A 174 5.46 5.44 -0.38
CA SER A 174 5.02 6.83 -0.27
C SER A 174 5.68 7.56 0.89
N ASP A 175 5.76 6.94 2.05
CA ASP A 175 6.31 7.53 3.26
C ASP A 175 7.83 7.30 3.36
N PRO A 176 8.63 8.31 3.73
CA PRO A 176 10.09 8.19 3.82
C PRO A 176 10.61 7.42 5.05
N HIS A 177 9.75 6.86 5.90
CA HIS A 177 10.19 6.12 7.08
C HIS A 177 10.83 4.77 6.73
N ASP A 178 11.93 4.47 7.39
CA ASP A 178 12.61 3.19 7.25
C ASP A 178 11.94 2.12 8.13
N ALA A 179 11.18 1.25 7.51
CA ALA A 179 10.43 0.21 8.22
C ALA A 179 11.32 -0.94 8.75
N ARG A 180 12.61 -1.00 8.42
CA ARG A 180 13.53 -1.97 9.04
C ARG A 180 13.58 -1.80 10.56
N ILE A 181 13.37 -0.59 11.04
CA ILE A 181 13.37 -0.24 12.46
C ILE A 181 11.97 -0.37 13.08
N LEU A 182 10.93 0.02 12.35
CA LEU A 182 9.55 0.08 12.81
C LEU A 182 8.78 -1.17 12.37
N LYS A 183 8.77 -2.23 13.18
CA LYS A 183 8.19 -3.52 12.76
C LYS A 183 6.68 -3.48 12.54
N ALA A 184 5.93 -2.70 13.34
CA ALA A 184 4.50 -2.50 13.08
C ALA A 184 4.26 -1.73 11.77
N PHE A 185 5.08 -0.70 11.51
CA PHE A 185 5.00 0.03 10.25
C PHE A 185 5.34 -0.86 9.05
N ALA A 186 6.34 -1.74 9.18
CA ALA A 186 6.68 -2.73 8.17
C ALA A 186 5.49 -3.66 7.86
N LEU A 187 4.86 -4.22 8.90
CA LEU A 187 3.67 -5.04 8.73
C LEU A 187 2.55 -4.23 8.04
N GLY A 188 2.27 -3.02 8.51
CA GLY A 188 1.24 -2.16 7.93
C GLY A 188 1.46 -1.90 6.44
N LEU A 189 2.68 -1.58 6.01
CA LEU A 189 3.01 -1.37 4.59
C LEU A 189 2.84 -2.64 3.76
N SER A 190 3.11 -3.81 4.32
CA SER A 190 3.01 -5.08 3.60
C SER A 190 1.56 -5.51 3.39
N VAL A 191 0.71 -5.38 4.42
CA VAL A 191 -0.69 -5.83 4.37
C VAL A 191 -1.65 -4.78 3.82
N ALA A 192 -1.22 -3.50 3.73
CA ALA A 192 -2.04 -2.43 3.18
C ALA A 192 -2.64 -2.82 1.82
N THR A 193 -3.93 -2.67 1.69
CA THR A 193 -4.70 -3.13 0.52
C THR A 193 -4.33 -2.41 -0.78
N ARG A 194 -3.80 -1.19 -0.69
CA ARG A 194 -3.33 -0.39 -1.84
C ARG A 194 -1.87 -0.61 -2.22
N GLY A 195 -1.10 -1.34 -1.43
CA GLY A 195 0.34 -1.49 -1.60
C GLY A 195 1.15 -0.70 -0.59
N MET A 196 2.34 -0.22 -0.93
CA MET A 196 3.28 0.41 0.01
C MET A 196 2.85 1.83 0.41
N ASP A 197 1.64 1.93 0.97
CA ASP A 197 0.98 3.17 1.31
C ASP A 197 0.71 3.28 2.82
N HIS A 198 1.32 4.27 3.45
CA HIS A 198 1.18 4.53 4.88
C HIS A 198 -0.20 5.09 5.29
N LEU A 199 -0.99 5.58 4.35
CA LEU A 199 -2.32 6.14 4.67
C LEU A 199 -3.38 5.06 4.96
N ARG A 200 -3.11 3.81 4.60
CA ARG A 200 -3.95 2.68 5.01
C ARG A 200 -3.58 2.17 6.39
N ASN A 201 -2.30 2.28 6.76
CA ASN A 201 -1.83 1.65 7.98
C ASN A 201 -0.52 2.28 8.48
N ARG A 202 -0.60 3.43 9.14
CA ARG A 202 0.57 4.14 9.69
C ARG A 202 0.65 3.99 11.20
N VAL A 203 1.35 2.96 11.66
CA VAL A 203 1.49 2.67 13.09
C VAL A 203 2.69 3.41 13.69
N THR A 204 2.69 4.74 13.62
CA THR A 204 3.77 5.57 14.22
C THR A 204 3.48 5.97 15.65
N LEU A 205 2.24 5.92 16.10
CA LEU A 205 1.87 6.24 17.47
C LEU A 205 2.48 5.25 18.49
N GLU A 206 2.86 4.04 18.07
CA GLU A 206 3.50 3.05 18.93
C GLU A 206 4.86 3.50 19.50
N ILE A 207 5.54 4.46 18.86
CA ILE A 207 6.79 5.03 19.36
C ILE A 207 6.59 6.28 20.22
N ASN A 208 5.36 6.73 20.43
CA ASN A 208 5.05 7.89 21.24
C ASN A 208 5.28 7.55 22.73
N ALA A 209 6.09 8.34 23.41
CA ALA A 209 6.41 8.13 24.82
C ALA A 209 5.15 8.10 25.70
N ARG A 210 4.18 8.99 25.46
CA ARG A 210 2.90 9.02 26.22
C ARG A 210 2.10 7.73 26.12
N VAL A 211 2.25 6.99 25.00
CA VAL A 211 1.60 5.69 24.82
C VAL A 211 2.45 4.58 25.43
N ASN A 212 3.76 4.64 25.27
CA ASN A 212 4.67 3.60 25.77
C ASN A 212 4.87 3.63 27.28
N ASP A 213 4.78 4.81 27.91
CA ASP A 213 4.95 4.96 29.36
C ASP A 213 3.73 4.51 30.17
N ASP A 214 2.59 4.24 29.51
CA ASP A 214 1.38 3.68 30.11
C ASP A 214 0.97 2.37 29.41
N PRO A 215 1.46 1.20 29.88
CA PRO A 215 1.13 -0.09 29.27
C PRO A 215 -0.36 -0.45 29.32
N ALA A 216 -1.09 0.01 30.34
CA ALA A 216 -2.52 -0.25 30.46
C ALA A 216 -3.30 0.53 29.39
N PHE A 217 -3.01 1.81 29.25
CA PHE A 217 -3.57 2.65 28.20
C PHE A 217 -3.24 2.11 26.81
N LYS A 218 -1.99 1.74 26.58
CA LYS A 218 -1.53 1.16 25.30
C LYS A 218 -2.28 -0.13 24.94
N THR A 219 -2.47 -1.02 25.92
CA THR A 219 -3.21 -2.28 25.76
C THR A 219 -4.68 -2.02 25.43
N ALA A 220 -5.32 -1.07 26.13
CA ALA A 220 -6.70 -0.66 25.85
C ALA A 220 -6.82 -0.02 24.45
N LEU A 221 -5.88 0.84 24.08
CA LEU A 221 -5.85 1.53 22.79
C LEU A 221 -5.81 0.55 21.61
N TYR A 222 -4.96 -0.46 21.69
CA TYR A 222 -4.75 -1.41 20.58
C TYR A 222 -5.58 -2.71 20.70
N GLY A 223 -6.22 -2.94 21.85
CA GLY A 223 -6.96 -4.17 22.11
C GLY A 223 -6.07 -5.41 22.30
N GLY A 224 -4.81 -5.20 22.73
CA GLY A 224 -3.85 -6.25 23.01
C GLY A 224 -2.48 -5.71 23.42
N VAL A 225 -1.64 -6.58 23.96
CA VAL A 225 -0.31 -6.21 24.43
C VAL A 225 0.63 -5.98 23.23
N VAL A 226 1.19 -4.78 23.13
CA VAL A 226 2.12 -4.37 22.06
C VAL A 226 3.45 -3.98 22.68
N SER A 227 4.56 -4.57 22.24
CA SER A 227 5.90 -4.24 22.69
C SER A 227 6.19 -2.76 22.52
N ALA A 228 6.81 -2.12 23.53
CA ALA A 228 7.27 -0.73 23.48
C ALA A 228 8.50 -0.54 22.58
N LYS A 229 9.21 -1.62 22.26
CA LYS A 229 10.39 -1.56 21.38
C LYS A 229 9.95 -1.49 19.92
N PRO A 230 10.34 -0.47 19.15
CA PRO A 230 9.92 -0.32 17.75
C PRO A 230 10.45 -1.46 16.86
N ASN A 231 11.59 -2.02 17.18
CA ASN A 231 12.23 -3.11 16.45
C ASN A 231 11.85 -4.52 16.93
N ALA A 232 10.91 -4.64 17.88
CA ALA A 232 10.33 -5.93 18.30
C ALA A 232 9.13 -6.32 17.43
N TYR A 233 8.86 -7.63 17.34
CA TYR A 233 7.76 -8.18 16.53
C TYR A 233 6.51 -8.52 17.36
N GLU A 234 6.63 -8.54 18.70
CA GLU A 234 5.59 -9.00 19.60
C GLU A 234 4.41 -8.02 19.67
N GLY A 235 3.22 -8.53 19.35
CA GLY A 235 1.95 -7.82 19.47
C GLY A 235 1.73 -6.71 18.44
N LYS A 236 2.62 -6.53 17.44
CA LYS A 236 2.50 -5.48 16.44
C LYS A 236 1.23 -5.63 15.59
N GLU A 237 0.72 -6.84 15.43
CA GLU A 237 -0.54 -7.13 14.75
C GLU A 237 -1.74 -6.41 15.37
N PHE A 238 -1.78 -6.22 16.68
CA PHE A 238 -2.88 -5.49 17.35
C PHE A 238 -2.88 -4.01 16.96
N ALA A 239 -1.70 -3.39 16.96
CA ALA A 239 -1.56 -1.98 16.59
C ALA A 239 -1.91 -1.75 15.11
N VAL A 240 -1.48 -2.66 14.23
CA VAL A 240 -1.75 -2.60 12.79
C VAL A 240 -3.25 -2.73 12.52
N ARG A 241 -3.92 -3.75 13.10
CA ARG A 241 -5.36 -3.94 12.95
C ARG A 241 -6.16 -2.73 13.43
N LYS A 242 -5.85 -2.20 14.62
CA LYS A 242 -6.57 -1.05 15.16
C LYS A 242 -6.40 0.20 14.29
N CYS A 243 -5.17 0.43 13.81
CA CYS A 243 -4.87 1.53 12.92
C CYS A 243 -5.66 1.42 11.61
N GLU A 244 -5.67 0.25 10.99
CA GLU A 244 -6.37 -0.02 9.74
C GLU A 244 -7.87 0.22 9.85
N ASN A 245 -8.53 -0.36 10.87
CA ASN A 245 -9.96 -0.19 11.09
C ASN A 245 -10.32 1.29 11.34
N THR A 246 -9.58 1.98 12.22
CA THR A 246 -9.83 3.38 12.53
C THR A 246 -9.64 4.26 11.30
N PHE A 247 -8.64 3.95 10.47
CA PHE A 247 -8.38 4.70 9.25
C PHE A 247 -9.45 4.47 8.18
N ALA A 248 -9.94 3.23 8.05
CA ALA A 248 -11.04 2.91 7.14
C ALA A 248 -12.33 3.65 7.53
N VAL A 249 -12.63 3.74 8.83
CA VAL A 249 -13.76 4.57 9.32
C VAL A 249 -13.53 6.03 9.00
N GLY A 250 -12.36 6.58 9.33
CA GLY A 250 -12.03 7.99 9.04
C GLY A 250 -12.21 8.34 7.57
N ASP A 251 -11.77 7.50 6.64
CA ASP A 251 -11.98 7.67 5.21
C ASP A 251 -13.48 7.63 4.85
N SER A 252 -14.24 6.71 5.46
CA SER A 252 -15.67 6.54 5.18
C SER A 252 -16.51 7.74 5.61
N VAL A 253 -16.09 8.45 6.68
CA VAL A 253 -16.78 9.66 7.17
C VAL A 253 -16.15 10.96 6.66
N GLY A 254 -15.13 10.87 5.78
CA GLY A 254 -14.47 12.05 5.21
C GLY A 254 -13.52 12.79 6.17
N MET A 255 -13.04 12.13 7.23
CA MET A 255 -12.13 12.73 8.21
C MET A 255 -10.69 12.75 7.67
N CYS A 256 -10.04 13.91 7.77
CA CYS A 256 -8.64 14.03 7.44
C CYS A 256 -7.78 13.15 8.36
N ARG A 257 -6.83 12.42 7.77
CA ARG A 257 -5.94 11.49 8.47
C ARG A 257 -5.15 12.15 9.60
N PHE A 258 -4.71 13.39 9.43
CA PHE A 258 -3.97 14.14 10.45
C PHE A 258 -4.78 14.42 11.72
N TYR A 259 -6.11 14.37 11.66
CA TYR A 259 -7.00 14.50 12.82
C TYR A 259 -7.42 13.17 13.43
N THR A 260 -6.78 12.07 13.04
CA THR A 260 -7.09 10.73 13.56
C THR A 260 -6.07 10.34 14.63
N LYS A 261 -6.54 9.88 15.78
CA LYS A 261 -5.77 9.50 16.97
C LYS A 261 -4.54 8.66 16.67
N LEU A 262 -4.71 7.60 15.93
CA LEU A 262 -3.64 6.64 15.66
C LEU A 262 -2.59 7.15 14.68
N PHE A 263 -2.82 8.27 14.04
CA PHE A 263 -1.86 8.85 13.11
C PHE A 263 -0.78 9.66 13.83
N ASN A 264 -1.16 10.62 14.68
CA ASN A 264 -0.21 11.56 15.26
C ASN A 264 -0.28 11.72 16.79
N SER A 265 -1.44 11.53 17.40
CA SER A 265 -1.63 11.83 18.82
C SER A 265 -2.68 10.93 19.46
N PRO A 266 -2.48 10.51 20.72
CA PRO A 266 -3.44 9.71 21.46
C PRO A 266 -4.68 10.51 21.91
N THR A 267 -4.70 11.83 21.73
CA THR A 267 -5.81 12.71 22.12
C THR A 267 -6.69 13.16 20.97
N LEU A 268 -6.39 12.76 19.75
CA LEU A 268 -7.22 13.03 18.58
C LEU A 268 -8.42 12.07 18.49
N PRO A 269 -9.45 12.39 17.66
CA PRO A 269 -10.62 11.55 17.47
C PRO A 269 -10.31 10.11 17.05
N ASP A 270 -11.09 9.18 17.58
CA ASP A 270 -11.07 7.77 17.18
C ASP A 270 -12.47 7.25 16.79
N THR A 271 -12.65 5.95 16.76
CA THR A 271 -13.93 5.33 16.36
C THR A 271 -15.10 5.69 17.26
N ALA A 272 -14.86 6.02 18.55
CA ALA A 272 -15.92 6.47 19.45
C ALA A 272 -16.39 7.89 19.08
N ASP A 273 -15.45 8.80 18.85
CA ASP A 273 -15.75 10.16 18.44
C ASP A 273 -16.43 10.19 17.07
N PHE A 274 -16.01 9.34 16.14
CA PHE A 274 -16.64 9.20 14.82
C PHE A 274 -18.08 8.65 14.93
N ALA A 275 -18.32 7.69 15.84
CA ALA A 275 -19.67 7.20 16.11
C ALA A 275 -20.59 8.30 16.62
N GLU A 276 -20.12 9.11 17.58
CA GLU A 276 -20.87 10.25 18.11
C GLU A 276 -21.23 11.27 17.02
N GLN A 277 -20.26 11.61 16.15
CA GLN A 277 -20.48 12.54 15.05
C GLN A 277 -21.52 12.01 14.05
N VAL A 278 -21.39 10.75 13.63
CA VAL A 278 -22.33 10.11 12.71
C VAL A 278 -23.72 10.05 13.33
N ASN A 279 -23.84 9.61 14.58
CA ASN A 279 -25.11 9.53 15.28
C ASN A 279 -25.81 10.90 15.38
N THR A 280 -25.05 11.94 15.70
CA THR A 280 -25.57 13.31 15.81
C THR A 280 -26.10 13.81 14.46
N LEU A 281 -25.42 13.50 13.36
CA LEU A 281 -25.80 13.99 12.03
C LEU A 281 -26.92 13.18 11.37
N THR A 282 -26.99 11.86 11.66
CA THR A 282 -27.87 10.94 10.93
C THR A 282 -29.04 10.40 11.77
N GLY A 283 -29.01 10.61 13.09
CA GLY A 283 -29.99 10.04 14.01
C GLY A 283 -29.82 8.53 14.24
N THR A 284 -28.70 7.95 13.86
CA THR A 284 -28.35 6.55 14.18
C THR A 284 -27.89 6.42 15.63
N HIS A 285 -27.64 5.18 16.09
CA HIS A 285 -27.20 4.89 17.45
C HIS A 285 -26.03 3.88 17.43
N LEU A 286 -25.03 4.13 16.57
CA LEU A 286 -23.84 3.29 16.45
C LEU A 286 -22.96 3.43 17.70
N SER A 287 -22.52 2.32 18.24
CA SER A 287 -21.49 2.25 19.28
C SER A 287 -20.09 2.34 18.65
N ALA A 288 -19.05 2.59 19.48
CA ALA A 288 -17.66 2.56 19.03
C ALA A 288 -17.25 1.17 18.49
N THR A 289 -17.83 0.10 19.06
CA THR A 289 -17.56 -1.29 18.61
C THR A 289 -18.17 -1.54 17.23
N GLU A 290 -19.40 -1.10 16.99
CA GLU A 290 -20.05 -1.22 15.67
C GLU A 290 -19.31 -0.38 14.63
N MET A 291 -18.81 0.78 15.00
CA MET A 291 -18.00 1.61 14.12
C MET A 291 -16.66 0.94 13.77
N ASP A 292 -16.00 0.30 14.75
CA ASP A 292 -14.77 -0.49 14.50
C ASP A 292 -15.04 -1.70 13.59
N GLU A 293 -16.20 -2.35 13.74
CA GLU A 293 -16.65 -3.44 12.87
C GLU A 293 -16.94 -2.95 11.43
N ILE A 294 -17.50 -1.75 11.28
CA ILE A 294 -17.65 -1.12 9.96
C ILE A 294 -16.28 -0.93 9.30
N GLY A 295 -15.30 -0.41 10.04
CA GLY A 295 -13.93 -0.27 9.54
C GLY A 295 -13.33 -1.61 9.12
N ARG A 296 -13.51 -2.65 9.94
CA ARG A 296 -13.10 -4.02 9.62
C ARG A 296 -13.77 -4.53 8.34
N ASN A 297 -15.06 -4.28 8.17
CA ASN A 297 -15.78 -4.71 6.97
C ASN A 297 -15.32 -3.97 5.70
N VAL A 298 -15.00 -2.69 5.80
CA VAL A 298 -14.42 -1.92 4.68
C VAL A 298 -13.08 -2.54 4.24
N THR A 299 -12.16 -2.80 5.18
CA THR A 299 -10.88 -3.44 4.84
C THR A 299 -11.07 -4.87 4.33
N GLY A 300 -12.04 -5.61 4.88
CA GLY A 300 -12.42 -6.94 4.39
C GLY A 300 -12.88 -6.94 2.95
N ILE A 301 -13.68 -5.94 2.55
CA ILE A 301 -14.10 -5.75 1.15
C ILE A 301 -12.89 -5.47 0.25
N GLU A 302 -11.95 -4.64 0.69
CA GLU A 302 -10.72 -4.35 -0.06
C GLU A 302 -9.87 -5.62 -0.25
N HIS A 303 -9.71 -6.44 0.79
CA HIS A 303 -9.03 -7.74 0.70
C HIS A 303 -9.76 -8.71 -0.24
N MET A 304 -11.10 -8.76 -0.17
CA MET A 304 -11.92 -9.56 -1.07
C MET A 304 -11.72 -9.16 -2.53
N LEU A 305 -11.70 -7.86 -2.82
CA LEU A 305 -11.44 -7.33 -4.18
C LEU A 305 -10.02 -7.65 -4.64
N ASN A 306 -9.03 -7.47 -3.78
CA ASN A 306 -7.63 -7.81 -4.07
C ASN A 306 -7.48 -9.30 -4.39
N PHE A 307 -8.09 -10.17 -3.62
CA PHE A 307 -8.09 -11.60 -3.90
C PHE A 307 -8.76 -11.93 -5.24
N ARG A 308 -9.87 -11.26 -5.57
CA ARG A 308 -10.55 -11.40 -6.87
C ARG A 308 -9.66 -10.95 -8.03
N LEU A 309 -8.84 -9.91 -7.83
CA LEU A 309 -7.89 -9.38 -8.81
C LEU A 309 -6.60 -10.18 -8.91
N GLY A 310 -6.44 -11.24 -8.12
CA GLY A 310 -5.31 -12.16 -8.19
C GLY A 310 -4.22 -11.93 -7.16
N LEU A 311 -4.33 -10.92 -6.27
CA LEU A 311 -3.38 -10.76 -5.16
C LEU A 311 -3.53 -11.89 -4.13
N ARG A 312 -2.41 -12.28 -3.54
CA ARG A 312 -2.31 -13.38 -2.56
C ARG A 312 -1.40 -12.98 -1.40
N ALA A 313 -1.34 -13.81 -0.37
CA ALA A 313 -0.47 -13.61 0.79
C ALA A 313 1.02 -13.42 0.45
N LYS A 314 1.49 -13.95 -0.67
CA LYS A 314 2.85 -13.75 -1.19
C LYS A 314 3.11 -12.30 -1.62
N ASP A 315 2.05 -11.57 -2.01
CA ASP A 315 2.13 -10.17 -2.41
C ASP A 315 2.12 -9.23 -1.19
N ASP A 316 1.70 -9.73 -0.01
CA ASP A 316 1.84 -9.07 1.28
C ASP A 316 3.28 -9.26 1.80
N THR A 317 4.21 -8.60 1.16
CA THR A 317 5.64 -8.68 1.43
C THR A 317 6.24 -7.28 1.56
N LEU A 318 7.56 -7.21 1.62
CA LEU A 318 8.32 -5.97 1.68
C LEU A 318 9.39 -5.97 0.59
N PRO A 319 9.97 -4.81 0.24
CA PRO A 319 11.12 -4.76 -0.65
C PRO A 319 12.22 -5.70 -0.17
N GLN A 320 12.80 -6.47 -1.10
CA GLN A 320 13.83 -7.47 -0.80
C GLN A 320 14.99 -6.90 0.02
N ARG A 321 15.37 -5.66 -0.28
CA ARG A 321 16.45 -4.94 0.43
C ARG A 321 16.23 -4.84 1.95
N TRP A 322 14.99 -4.74 2.41
CA TRP A 322 14.71 -4.63 3.84
C TRP A 322 14.93 -5.94 4.60
N PHE A 323 14.95 -7.07 3.88
CA PHE A 323 15.35 -8.37 4.44
C PHE A 323 16.86 -8.59 4.36
N ASP A 324 17.52 -8.08 3.32
CA ASP A 324 18.92 -8.38 3.03
C ASP A 324 19.89 -7.35 3.56
N GLU A 325 19.53 -6.06 3.50
CA GLU A 325 20.41 -4.94 3.83
C GLU A 325 20.16 -4.41 5.24
N GLU A 326 21.21 -4.36 6.04
CA GLU A 326 21.19 -3.78 7.39
C GLU A 326 21.09 -2.25 7.34
N ASN A 327 20.47 -1.65 8.35
CA ASN A 327 20.56 -0.22 8.59
C ASN A 327 22.00 0.15 8.94
N THR A 328 22.55 1.16 8.26
CA THR A 328 24.00 1.46 8.32
C THR A 328 24.41 2.45 9.40
N PHE A 329 23.43 3.12 10.06
CA PHE A 329 23.75 4.21 11.00
C PHE A 329 22.73 4.34 12.14
N GLY A 330 23.06 5.23 13.10
CA GLY A 330 22.18 5.56 14.22
C GLY A 330 22.07 4.45 15.28
N PRO A 331 21.11 4.59 16.21
CA PRO A 331 20.95 3.67 17.34
C PRO A 331 20.45 2.28 16.93
N PHE A 332 19.98 2.12 15.70
CA PHE A 332 19.50 0.86 15.14
C PHE A 332 20.40 0.34 14.01
N LYS A 333 21.69 0.69 14.04
CA LYS A 333 22.66 0.13 13.10
C LYS A 333 22.69 -1.40 13.22
N GLY A 334 22.67 -2.09 12.07
CA GLY A 334 22.59 -3.55 11.99
C GLY A 334 21.18 -4.12 11.94
N GLU A 335 20.14 -3.29 12.15
CA GLU A 335 18.75 -3.74 12.05
C GLU A 335 18.36 -3.99 10.59
N LYS A 336 17.66 -5.10 10.39
CA LYS A 336 16.94 -5.45 9.18
C LYS A 336 15.67 -6.22 9.52
N ILE A 337 14.88 -6.56 8.53
CA ILE A 337 13.70 -7.39 8.75
C ILE A 337 14.11 -8.86 8.75
N ASP A 338 13.88 -9.56 9.85
CA ASP A 338 13.97 -11.02 9.87
C ASP A 338 12.75 -11.62 9.16
N ARG A 339 12.99 -12.37 8.10
CA ARG A 339 11.92 -12.92 7.25
C ARG A 339 11.01 -13.88 8.02
N THR A 340 11.57 -14.73 8.86
CA THR A 340 10.80 -15.72 9.62
C THR A 340 9.88 -15.03 10.63
N GLN A 341 10.40 -14.08 11.39
CA GLN A 341 9.60 -13.32 12.36
C GLN A 341 8.55 -12.43 11.68
N PHE A 342 8.88 -11.87 10.52
CA PHE A 342 7.93 -11.10 9.71
C PHE A 342 6.75 -11.97 9.23
N GLU A 343 7.01 -13.16 8.68
CA GLU A 343 5.95 -14.07 8.24
C GLU A 343 5.08 -14.56 9.41
N GLN A 344 5.68 -14.81 10.57
CA GLN A 344 4.93 -15.15 11.78
C GLN A 344 4.05 -13.99 12.24
N MET A 345 4.56 -12.76 12.22
CA MET A 345 3.78 -11.55 12.57
C MET A 345 2.62 -11.34 11.59
N LYS A 346 2.85 -11.50 10.29
CA LYS A 346 1.82 -11.45 9.25
C LYS A 346 0.75 -12.53 9.45
N SER A 347 1.15 -13.76 9.76
CA SER A 347 0.23 -14.85 10.06
C SER A 347 -0.66 -14.55 11.28
N ARG A 348 -0.09 -13.98 12.36
CA ARG A 348 -0.88 -13.53 13.51
C ARG A 348 -1.84 -12.39 13.16
N PHE A 349 -1.43 -11.46 12.30
CA PHE A 349 -2.30 -10.40 11.80
C PHE A 349 -3.48 -10.99 11.02
N TYR A 350 -3.27 -11.95 10.13
CA TYR A 350 -4.34 -12.62 9.38
C TYR A 350 -5.33 -13.32 10.33
N ALA A 351 -4.80 -14.07 11.29
CA ALA A 351 -5.65 -14.75 12.28
C ALA A 351 -6.50 -13.75 13.09
N LEU A 352 -5.90 -12.63 13.50
CA LEU A 352 -6.54 -11.58 14.31
C LEU A 352 -7.63 -10.82 13.54
N THR A 353 -7.41 -10.56 12.24
CA THR A 353 -8.34 -9.80 11.40
C THR A 353 -9.46 -10.67 10.81
N GLY A 354 -9.29 -11.98 10.78
CA GLY A 354 -10.23 -12.93 10.16
C GLY A 354 -9.93 -13.19 8.70
N LEU A 355 -8.68 -12.99 8.28
CA LEU A 355 -8.19 -13.41 6.98
C LEU A 355 -7.72 -14.87 7.01
N ASN A 356 -7.77 -15.52 5.88
CA ASN A 356 -7.19 -16.85 5.66
C ASN A 356 -5.71 -16.76 5.27
N THR A 357 -5.06 -17.90 5.07
CA THR A 357 -3.62 -17.96 4.74
C THR A 357 -3.25 -17.36 3.38
N GLU A 358 -4.23 -17.09 2.52
CA GLU A 358 -4.05 -16.41 1.23
C GLU A 358 -4.35 -14.90 1.29
N GLY A 359 -4.64 -14.36 2.48
CA GLY A 359 -4.91 -12.93 2.64
C GLY A 359 -6.32 -12.50 2.25
N ALA A 360 -7.22 -13.45 2.01
CA ALA A 360 -8.64 -13.19 1.77
C ALA A 360 -9.47 -13.32 3.06
N PRO A 361 -10.64 -12.69 3.16
CA PRO A 361 -11.56 -12.96 4.26
C PRO A 361 -11.90 -14.45 4.36
N ARG A 362 -11.99 -14.99 5.58
CA ARG A 362 -12.46 -16.37 5.80
C ARG A 362 -13.86 -16.57 5.23
N LEU A 363 -14.19 -17.80 4.87
CA LEU A 363 -15.38 -18.12 4.07
C LEU A 363 -16.67 -17.47 4.59
N ASP A 364 -16.97 -17.60 5.88
CA ASP A 364 -18.23 -17.07 6.44
C ASP A 364 -18.27 -15.54 6.38
N TRP A 365 -17.15 -14.87 6.67
CA TRP A 365 -17.04 -13.42 6.57
C TRP A 365 -17.10 -12.97 5.10
N HIS A 366 -16.42 -13.69 4.19
CA HIS A 366 -16.49 -13.42 2.76
C HIS A 366 -17.93 -13.52 2.23
N GLU A 367 -18.70 -14.53 2.63
CA GLU A 367 -20.11 -14.65 2.26
C GLU A 367 -20.96 -13.48 2.78
N GLN A 368 -20.71 -13.03 4.01
CA GLN A 368 -21.41 -11.87 4.58
C GLN A 368 -21.09 -10.59 3.78
N LEU A 369 -19.82 -10.34 3.48
CA LEU A 369 -19.40 -9.18 2.67
C LEU A 369 -19.98 -9.24 1.25
N ALA A 370 -19.95 -10.42 0.62
CA ALA A 370 -20.48 -10.60 -0.74
C ALA A 370 -21.98 -10.31 -0.80
N LYS A 371 -22.76 -10.71 0.20
CA LYS A 371 -24.20 -10.39 0.27
C LYS A 371 -24.46 -8.91 0.29
N VAL A 372 -23.64 -8.13 1.00
CA VAL A 372 -23.79 -6.67 1.09
C VAL A 372 -23.38 -5.98 -0.22
N ILE A 373 -22.28 -6.42 -0.85
CA ILE A 373 -21.67 -5.73 -1.99
C ILE A 373 -22.29 -6.13 -3.33
N THR A 374 -22.50 -7.43 -3.54
CA THR A 374 -22.94 -7.96 -4.84
C THR A 374 -24.34 -8.56 -4.80
N GLY A 375 -24.87 -8.80 -3.62
CA GLY A 375 -26.13 -9.55 -3.42
C GLY A 375 -26.02 -11.01 -3.83
N PHE A 376 -24.81 -11.52 -4.10
CA PHE A 376 -24.57 -12.85 -4.63
C PHE A 376 -23.37 -13.53 -3.96
N SER A 377 -23.53 -14.76 -3.54
CA SER A 377 -22.44 -15.63 -3.08
C SER A 377 -22.75 -17.09 -3.37
N VAL A 378 -21.79 -17.84 -3.87
CA VAL A 378 -21.81 -19.30 -3.98
C VAL A 378 -20.56 -19.82 -3.29
N ARG A 379 -20.74 -20.68 -2.28
CA ARG A 379 -19.64 -21.41 -1.64
C ARG A 379 -19.31 -22.65 -2.46
N VAL A 380 -18.06 -22.78 -2.86
CA VAL A 380 -17.55 -23.92 -3.62
C VAL A 380 -16.57 -24.69 -2.78
N GLU A 381 -16.92 -25.91 -2.42
CA GLU A 381 -16.02 -26.87 -1.78
C GLU A 381 -15.17 -27.55 -2.85
N LEU A 382 -13.88 -27.64 -2.59
CA LEU A 382 -12.87 -28.12 -3.55
C LEU A 382 -12.12 -29.32 -2.95
N PRO A 383 -11.56 -30.21 -3.78
CA PRO A 383 -10.63 -31.23 -3.32
C PRO A 383 -9.45 -30.63 -2.54
N SER A 384 -8.93 -31.37 -1.58
CA SER A 384 -7.89 -30.92 -0.64
C SER A 384 -6.56 -30.59 -1.29
N ASP A 385 -6.35 -31.04 -2.51
CA ASP A 385 -5.14 -30.88 -3.33
C ASP A 385 -5.22 -29.71 -4.32
N VAL A 386 -6.31 -28.93 -4.30
CA VAL A 386 -6.47 -27.76 -5.18
C VAL A 386 -5.63 -26.61 -4.65
N PRO A 387 -4.61 -26.13 -5.39
CA PRO A 387 -3.79 -25.00 -4.99
C PRO A 387 -4.61 -23.70 -4.85
N GLY A 388 -4.26 -22.86 -3.89
CA GLY A 388 -4.89 -21.56 -3.67
C GLY A 388 -6.26 -21.60 -2.97
N ALA A 389 -6.69 -22.77 -2.48
CA ALA A 389 -7.92 -22.96 -1.71
C ALA A 389 -7.60 -23.45 -0.28
N PRO A 390 -7.08 -22.61 0.62
CA PRO A 390 -6.51 -23.00 1.91
C PRO A 390 -7.53 -23.63 2.88
N GLU A 391 -8.80 -23.31 2.72
CA GLU A 391 -9.89 -23.89 3.54
C GLU A 391 -10.63 -25.01 2.79
N HIS A 392 -10.04 -25.55 1.74
CA HIS A 392 -10.65 -26.50 0.80
C HIS A 392 -11.98 -25.98 0.21
N ALA A 393 -12.15 -24.67 0.21
CA ALA A 393 -13.33 -24.00 -0.32
C ALA A 393 -12.99 -22.58 -0.76
N ILE A 394 -13.86 -22.01 -1.59
CA ILE A 394 -13.79 -20.62 -2.04
C ILE A 394 -15.19 -20.04 -2.15
N VAL A 395 -15.34 -18.73 -1.91
CA VAL A 395 -16.59 -18.02 -2.20
C VAL A 395 -16.48 -17.33 -3.57
N VAL A 396 -17.40 -17.65 -4.47
CA VAL A 396 -17.63 -16.92 -5.71
C VAL A 396 -18.67 -15.84 -5.43
N ASP A 397 -18.23 -14.60 -5.40
CA ASP A 397 -18.95 -13.40 -4.98
C ASP A 397 -19.36 -12.49 -6.16
N GLN A 398 -19.42 -13.06 -7.35
CA GLN A 398 -19.93 -12.42 -8.55
C GLN A 398 -21.05 -13.28 -9.14
N PRO A 399 -22.11 -12.69 -9.71
CA PRO A 399 -23.18 -13.46 -10.31
C PRO A 399 -22.66 -14.42 -11.38
N VAL A 400 -23.06 -15.68 -11.26
CA VAL A 400 -22.86 -16.73 -12.25
C VAL A 400 -24.21 -17.42 -12.45
N ALA A 401 -24.60 -17.63 -13.70
CA ALA A 401 -25.93 -18.15 -14.00
C ALA A 401 -26.01 -19.68 -13.90
N ASN A 402 -24.89 -20.37 -14.08
CA ASN A 402 -24.85 -21.83 -14.17
C ASN A 402 -23.46 -22.38 -13.77
N VAL A 403 -23.36 -23.72 -13.75
CA VAL A 403 -22.13 -24.42 -13.36
C VAL A 403 -20.95 -24.14 -14.30
N ILE A 404 -21.19 -23.92 -15.59
CA ILE A 404 -20.09 -23.59 -16.53
C ILE A 404 -19.49 -22.22 -16.22
N GLU A 405 -20.33 -21.21 -16.03
CA GLU A 405 -19.87 -19.89 -15.64
C GLU A 405 -19.13 -19.91 -14.30
N LEU A 406 -19.59 -20.77 -13.36
CA LEU A 406 -18.89 -21.02 -12.10
C LEU A 406 -17.48 -21.58 -12.35
N ARG A 407 -17.35 -22.61 -13.20
CA ARG A 407 -16.04 -23.18 -13.56
C ARG A 407 -15.10 -22.13 -14.15
N ASP A 408 -15.60 -21.26 -15.01
CA ASP A 408 -14.81 -20.19 -15.59
C ASP A 408 -14.41 -19.13 -14.56
N ALA A 409 -15.28 -18.84 -13.60
CA ALA A 409 -14.95 -17.98 -12.47
C ALA A 409 -13.86 -18.59 -11.58
N LEU A 410 -13.95 -19.88 -11.29
CA LEU A 410 -12.93 -20.61 -10.51
C LEU A 410 -11.57 -20.63 -11.20
N ARG A 411 -11.51 -20.89 -12.50
CA ARG A 411 -10.26 -20.87 -13.28
C ARG A 411 -9.57 -19.50 -13.21
N ARG A 412 -10.34 -18.43 -13.28
CA ARG A 412 -9.78 -17.06 -13.15
C ARG A 412 -9.25 -16.76 -11.75
N ARG A 413 -9.92 -17.29 -10.71
CA ARG A 413 -9.55 -17.05 -9.31
C ARG A 413 -8.43 -17.95 -8.80
N LEU A 414 -8.33 -19.14 -9.36
CA LEU A 414 -7.35 -20.16 -9.00
C LEU A 414 -6.53 -20.56 -10.22
N PRO A 415 -5.72 -19.66 -10.80
CA PRO A 415 -4.99 -19.94 -12.05
C PRO A 415 -3.99 -21.09 -11.89
N GLU A 416 -3.45 -21.31 -10.70
CA GLU A 416 -2.54 -22.42 -10.40
C GLU A 416 -3.27 -23.78 -10.40
N ALA A 417 -4.59 -23.78 -10.20
CA ALA A 417 -5.44 -24.97 -10.24
C ALA A 417 -6.13 -25.14 -11.61
N GLY A 418 -5.84 -24.29 -12.59
CA GLY A 418 -6.61 -24.16 -13.84
C GLY A 418 -6.76 -25.43 -14.65
N SER A 419 -5.74 -26.30 -14.70
CA SER A 419 -5.83 -27.61 -15.34
C SER A 419 -6.70 -28.59 -14.55
N ALA A 420 -6.55 -28.64 -13.22
CA ALA A 420 -7.32 -29.52 -12.36
C ALA A 420 -8.82 -29.16 -12.32
N LEU A 421 -9.15 -27.86 -12.28
CA LEU A 421 -10.54 -27.38 -12.29
C LEU A 421 -11.19 -27.37 -13.68
N GLY A 422 -10.39 -27.47 -14.73
CA GLY A 422 -10.82 -27.48 -16.13
C GLY A 422 -11.08 -28.87 -16.69
N ASP A 423 -10.67 -29.89 -16.01
CA ASP A 423 -10.80 -31.25 -16.49
C ASP A 423 -12.25 -31.72 -16.41
N ARG A 424 -12.75 -32.35 -17.48
CA ARG A 424 -14.09 -32.98 -17.51
C ARG A 424 -14.22 -34.15 -16.53
N ASN A 425 -13.13 -34.54 -15.89
CA ASN A 425 -13.05 -35.60 -14.89
C ASN A 425 -13.45 -35.16 -13.46
N LEU A 426 -13.92 -33.94 -13.27
CA LEU A 426 -14.47 -33.49 -12.00
C LEU A 426 -16.00 -33.50 -12.03
N ASN A 427 -16.58 -34.19 -11.05
CA ASN A 427 -17.99 -34.14 -10.78
C ASN A 427 -18.35 -32.87 -10.00
N VAL A 428 -19.59 -32.43 -10.19
CA VAL A 428 -20.15 -31.28 -9.47
C VAL A 428 -21.45 -31.68 -8.82
N ALA A 429 -21.65 -31.31 -7.57
CA ALA A 429 -22.95 -31.35 -6.92
C ALA A 429 -23.36 -29.94 -6.50
N VAL A 430 -24.64 -29.61 -6.68
CA VAL A 430 -25.23 -28.34 -6.24
C VAL A 430 -26.19 -28.65 -5.11
N ASN A 431 -25.99 -28.09 -3.94
CA ASN A 431 -26.79 -28.34 -2.73
C ASN A 431 -26.95 -29.83 -2.42
N GLY A 432 -25.90 -30.63 -2.69
CA GLY A 432 -25.86 -32.06 -2.49
C GLY A 432 -26.44 -32.90 -3.65
N GLU A 433 -27.01 -32.30 -4.68
CA GLU A 433 -27.52 -33.00 -5.84
C GLU A 433 -26.47 -33.04 -6.97
N MET A 434 -26.19 -34.26 -7.45
CA MET A 434 -25.22 -34.49 -8.53
C MET A 434 -25.67 -33.89 -9.85
N VAL A 435 -24.78 -33.14 -10.50
CA VAL A 435 -24.97 -32.64 -11.87
C VAL A 435 -24.42 -33.69 -12.84
N LEU A 436 -25.28 -34.64 -13.25
CA LEU A 436 -24.88 -35.76 -14.12
C LEU A 436 -24.77 -35.36 -15.59
N SER A 437 -25.55 -34.38 -16.03
CA SER A 437 -25.51 -33.82 -17.40
C SER A 437 -26.10 -32.42 -17.38
N GLY A 438 -25.72 -31.60 -18.38
CA GLY A 438 -26.33 -30.28 -18.53
C GLY A 438 -25.79 -29.20 -17.59
N GLU A 439 -24.47 -29.17 -17.35
CA GLU A 439 -23.82 -28.09 -16.56
C GLU A 439 -24.23 -26.69 -17.05
N ASN A 440 -24.48 -26.53 -18.34
CA ASN A 440 -24.95 -25.26 -18.94
C ASN A 440 -26.39 -24.89 -18.51
N SER A 441 -27.19 -25.88 -18.16
CA SER A 441 -28.60 -25.69 -17.80
C SER A 441 -28.87 -25.79 -16.32
N THR A 442 -27.87 -26.20 -15.53
CA THR A 442 -28.01 -26.25 -14.08
C THR A 442 -27.84 -24.83 -13.51
N PRO A 443 -28.96 -24.19 -13.11
CA PRO A 443 -28.91 -22.82 -12.62
C PRO A 443 -28.25 -22.74 -11.25
N LEU A 444 -27.54 -21.66 -11.00
CA LEU A 444 -26.99 -21.32 -9.69
C LEU A 444 -27.67 -20.07 -9.13
N ARG A 445 -27.95 -20.09 -7.83
CA ARG A 445 -28.60 -19.01 -7.10
C ARG A 445 -27.73 -18.51 -5.97
N ASN A 446 -28.02 -17.31 -5.52
CA ASN A 446 -27.38 -16.77 -4.32
C ASN A 446 -27.60 -17.71 -3.12
N GLY A 447 -26.49 -18.03 -2.43
CA GLY A 447 -26.48 -18.91 -1.28
C GLY A 447 -26.31 -20.40 -1.60
N ASP A 448 -26.22 -20.79 -2.87
CA ASP A 448 -25.96 -22.19 -3.23
C ASP A 448 -24.61 -22.68 -2.72
N ARG A 449 -24.56 -23.96 -2.38
CA ARG A 449 -23.34 -24.69 -2.03
C ARG A 449 -23.00 -25.66 -3.15
N VAL A 450 -21.81 -25.54 -3.68
CA VAL A 450 -21.34 -26.39 -4.77
C VAL A 450 -20.16 -27.22 -4.27
N THR A 451 -20.19 -28.52 -4.48
CA THR A 451 -19.06 -29.41 -4.18
C THR A 451 -18.46 -29.90 -5.48
N VAL A 452 -17.16 -29.75 -5.63
CA VAL A 452 -16.37 -30.26 -6.75
C VAL A 452 -15.51 -31.42 -6.23
N PHE A 453 -15.56 -32.56 -6.89
CA PHE A 453 -14.84 -33.75 -6.46
C PHE A 453 -14.39 -34.61 -7.65
N PRO A 454 -13.32 -35.43 -7.52
CA PRO A 454 -12.85 -36.31 -8.56
C PRO A 454 -13.94 -37.31 -9.00
N MET A 455 -13.95 -37.67 -10.28
CA MET A 455 -14.77 -38.78 -10.73
C MET A 455 -14.32 -40.05 -9.96
N ILE A 456 -15.29 -40.70 -9.32
CA ILE A 456 -15.06 -42.03 -8.76
C ILE A 456 -15.04 -42.99 -9.94
N ALA A 457 -13.88 -43.66 -10.15
CA ALA A 457 -13.68 -44.62 -11.21
C ALA A 457 -14.53 -45.86 -10.98
#